data_b3b4bb999ffbf3fd052bcca30e588fc8
#
_entry.id   b3b4bb999ffbf3fd052bcca30e588fc8
#
_cell.length_a   1.000
_cell.length_b   1.000
_cell.length_c   1.000
_cell.angle_alpha   90.00
_cell.angle_beta   90.00
_cell.angle_gamma   90.00
#
_symmetry.space_group_name_H-M   'P 1'
#
loop_
_entity.id
_entity.type
_entity.pdbx_description
1 polymer ?
#
loop_
_entity_poly.entity_id
_entity_poly.type
_entity_poly.pdbx_seq_one_letter_code
_entity_poly.pdbx_strand_id
1 'polypeptide(L)'
;LSHFEIDFTLHNNGKAVHHFRATTSQAEQERRVAAICGPAFMENALYLDLEAAGLRLWGWVGLPTFSRSQGDLQYFYVNGRSIRDKLVTHAVRQAYREGMDQGRHPAFVLYLEANPAEIDVNVHPTKHEVRFRDSRTVHDFLFRSLHRAIADIRPGDTPAAQVAIAEQA
;
A
#
# COMPACT_ATOMS: atom_id res chain seq x y z
N LEU A 1 -2.28 10.32 4.18
CA LEU A 1 -2.09 8.87 4.35
C LEU A 1 -0.71 8.48 4.89
N SER A 2 0.34 9.27 4.67
CA SER A 2 1.71 8.92 5.07
C SER A 2 1.97 8.99 6.57
N HIS A 3 1.18 9.74 7.32
CA HIS A 3 1.39 10.02 8.74
C HIS A 3 0.08 9.93 9.52
N PHE A 4 -0.31 8.71 9.89
CA PHE A 4 -1.51 8.48 10.71
C PHE A 4 -1.37 9.00 12.14
N GLU A 5 -0.14 9.11 12.62
CA GLU A 5 0.18 9.60 13.96
C GLU A 5 -0.03 11.10 14.13
N ILE A 6 -0.38 11.81 13.07
CA ILE A 6 -0.56 13.26 13.07
C ILE A 6 -2.01 13.63 12.82
N ASP A 7 -2.55 14.56 13.60
CA ASP A 7 -3.82 15.23 13.30
C ASP A 7 -3.68 16.04 12.02
N PHE A 8 -4.65 15.95 11.16
CA PHE A 8 -4.64 16.65 9.89
C PHE A 8 -6.01 17.27 9.60
N THR A 9 -6.02 18.56 9.29
CA THR A 9 -7.26 19.26 8.90
C THR A 9 -7.00 20.01 7.60
N LEU A 10 -7.85 19.76 6.62
CA LEU A 10 -7.86 20.48 5.34
C LEU A 10 -9.05 21.45 5.30
N HIS A 11 -8.77 22.73 5.11
CA HIS A 11 -9.76 23.78 4.95
C HIS A 11 -9.86 24.20 3.48
N ASN A 12 -11.09 24.43 3.03
CA ASN A 12 -11.36 25.03 1.73
C ASN A 12 -12.44 26.11 1.92
N ASN A 13 -12.14 27.36 1.55
CA ASN A 13 -13.00 28.51 1.72
C ASN A 13 -13.52 28.69 3.18
N GLY A 14 -12.66 28.47 4.16
CA GLY A 14 -12.98 28.58 5.58
C GLY A 14 -13.79 27.42 6.16
N LYS A 15 -14.12 26.41 5.36
CA LYS A 15 -14.78 25.19 5.83
C LYS A 15 -13.78 24.04 5.91
N ALA A 16 -13.86 23.26 6.98
CA ALA A 16 -13.08 22.02 7.09
C ALA A 16 -13.64 21.00 6.10
N VAL A 17 -12.82 20.62 5.10
CA VAL A 17 -13.17 19.58 4.11
C VAL A 17 -12.81 18.20 4.65
N HIS A 18 -11.63 18.09 5.27
CA HIS A 18 -11.16 16.88 5.92
C HIS A 18 -10.57 17.22 7.29
N HIS A 19 -10.92 16.42 8.27
CA HIS A 19 -10.31 16.45 9.59
C HIS A 19 -9.99 15.02 10.00
N PHE A 20 -8.69 14.73 10.17
CA PHE A 20 -8.20 13.42 10.57
C PHE A 20 -7.45 13.54 11.89
N ARG A 21 -7.92 12.83 12.90
CA ARG A 21 -7.22 12.76 14.18
C ARG A 21 -6.04 11.80 14.08
N ALA A 22 -4.98 12.12 14.81
CA ALA A 22 -3.85 11.20 14.98
C ALA A 22 -4.34 9.87 15.54
N THR A 23 -3.84 8.76 14.98
CA THR A 23 -4.30 7.44 15.39
C THR A 23 -3.23 6.38 15.24
N THR A 24 -3.27 5.39 16.15
CA THR A 24 -2.54 4.13 16.06
C THR A 24 -3.49 2.95 15.85
N SER A 25 -4.80 3.19 15.93
CA SER A 25 -5.84 2.17 15.74
C SER A 25 -6.02 1.84 14.25
N GLN A 26 -6.03 0.55 13.92
CA GLN A 26 -6.28 0.09 12.55
C GLN A 26 -7.66 0.55 12.05
N ALA A 27 -8.68 0.50 12.88
CA ALA A 27 -10.04 0.91 12.49
C ALA A 27 -10.10 2.39 12.09
N GLU A 28 -9.41 3.26 12.81
CA GLU A 28 -9.36 4.68 12.48
C GLU A 28 -8.45 4.97 11.28
N GLN A 29 -7.36 4.22 11.11
CA GLN A 29 -6.55 4.27 9.91
C GLN A 29 -7.39 3.92 8.68
N GLU A 30 -8.22 2.88 8.76
CA GLU A 30 -9.11 2.45 7.69
C GLU A 30 -10.17 3.50 7.37
N ARG A 31 -10.69 4.22 8.38
CA ARG A 31 -11.58 5.37 8.13
C ARG A 31 -10.90 6.46 7.35
N ARG A 32 -9.64 6.77 7.66
CA ARG A 32 -8.85 7.77 6.93
C ARG A 32 -8.61 7.33 5.49
N VAL A 33 -8.26 6.08 5.28
CA VAL A 33 -8.09 5.51 3.93
C VAL A 33 -9.40 5.54 3.16
N ALA A 34 -10.52 5.16 3.77
CA ALA A 34 -11.84 5.19 3.13
C ALA A 34 -12.26 6.62 2.74
N ALA A 35 -11.93 7.61 3.56
CA ALA A 35 -12.23 9.01 3.26
C ALA A 35 -11.45 9.55 2.05
N ILE A 36 -10.24 9.05 1.83
CA ILE A 36 -9.36 9.51 0.75
C ILE A 36 -9.53 8.67 -0.52
N CYS A 37 -9.57 7.35 -0.38
CA CYS A 37 -9.62 6.40 -1.49
C CYS A 37 -11.05 5.98 -1.87
N GLY A 38 -12.02 6.29 -1.04
CA GLY A 38 -13.41 5.91 -1.20
C GLY A 38 -13.80 4.64 -0.42
N PRO A 39 -15.06 4.53 0.04
CA PRO A 39 -15.53 3.38 0.79
C PRO A 39 -15.52 2.08 -0.03
N ALA A 40 -15.72 2.16 -1.34
CA ALA A 40 -15.68 1.00 -2.23
C ALA A 40 -14.31 0.32 -2.23
N PHE A 41 -13.22 1.10 -2.17
CA PHE A 41 -11.88 0.54 -2.03
C PHE A 41 -11.76 -0.24 -0.72
N MET A 42 -12.14 0.38 0.40
CA MET A 42 -12.00 -0.26 1.71
C MET A 42 -12.82 -1.54 1.85
N GLU A 43 -14.04 -1.56 1.27
CA GLU A 43 -14.90 -2.74 1.25
C GLU A 43 -14.32 -3.91 0.44
N ASN A 44 -13.41 -3.62 -0.50
CA ASN A 44 -12.77 -4.58 -1.39
C ASN A 44 -11.27 -4.68 -1.18
N ALA A 45 -10.77 -4.28 -0.02
CA ALA A 45 -9.36 -4.31 0.30
C ALA A 45 -9.04 -5.33 1.40
N LEU A 46 -7.84 -5.90 1.32
CA LEU A 46 -7.25 -6.74 2.35
C LEU A 46 -6.19 -5.95 3.11
N TYR A 47 -6.16 -6.11 4.41
CA TYR A 47 -5.05 -5.62 5.23
C TYR A 47 -3.96 -6.68 5.30
N LEU A 48 -2.70 -6.25 5.14
CA LEU A 48 -1.53 -7.10 5.33
C LEU A 48 -0.49 -6.40 6.20
N ASP A 49 0.30 -7.21 6.91
CA ASP A 49 1.46 -6.77 7.69
C ASP A 49 2.45 -7.92 7.72
N LEU A 50 3.55 -7.79 6.98
CA LEU A 50 4.52 -8.86 6.75
C LEU A 50 5.94 -8.34 6.97
N GLU A 51 6.77 -9.17 7.60
CA GLU A 51 8.19 -8.88 7.80
C GLU A 51 9.04 -10.03 7.28
N ALA A 52 10.06 -9.69 6.50
CA ALA A 52 11.09 -10.61 6.07
C ALA A 52 12.32 -9.85 5.55
N ALA A 53 13.51 -10.44 5.68
CA ALA A 53 14.77 -9.90 5.15
C ALA A 53 15.07 -8.45 5.60
N GLY A 54 14.67 -8.07 6.82
CA GLY A 54 14.85 -6.72 7.33
C GLY A 54 13.85 -5.69 6.78
N LEU A 55 12.85 -6.15 6.04
CA LEU A 55 11.80 -5.32 5.45
C LEU A 55 10.45 -5.58 6.12
N ARG A 56 9.64 -4.54 6.24
CA ARG A 56 8.25 -4.67 6.67
C ARG A 56 7.34 -4.04 5.63
N LEU A 57 6.35 -4.78 5.18
CA LEU A 57 5.30 -4.28 4.28
C LEU A 57 3.95 -4.38 4.98
N TRP A 58 3.25 -3.27 5.09
CA TRP A 58 1.92 -3.24 5.67
C TRP A 58 1.01 -2.29 4.91
N GLY A 59 -0.28 -2.45 5.07
CA GLY A 59 -1.28 -1.60 4.46
C GLY A 59 -2.43 -2.39 3.86
N TRP A 60 -3.03 -1.84 2.80
CA TRP A 60 -4.24 -2.35 2.18
C TRP A 60 -4.03 -2.57 0.70
N VAL A 61 -4.45 -3.72 0.22
CA VAL A 61 -4.43 -4.06 -1.21
C VAL A 61 -5.84 -4.40 -1.67
N GLY A 62 -6.25 -3.83 -2.79
CA GLY A 62 -7.53 -4.15 -3.39
C GLY A 62 -7.56 -5.57 -3.91
N LEU A 63 -8.72 -6.22 -3.81
CA LEU A 63 -8.96 -7.51 -4.45
C LEU A 63 -8.75 -7.39 -5.97
N PRO A 64 -8.30 -8.46 -6.65
CA PRO A 64 -8.17 -8.44 -8.12
C PRO A 64 -9.46 -8.07 -8.84
N THR A 65 -10.62 -8.39 -8.25
CA THR A 65 -11.93 -8.01 -8.76
C THR A 65 -12.24 -6.54 -8.63
N PHE A 66 -11.54 -5.82 -7.72
CA PHE A 66 -11.60 -4.37 -7.58
C PHE A 66 -10.43 -3.74 -8.32
N SER A 67 -10.46 -3.76 -9.63
CA SER A 67 -9.45 -3.13 -10.47
C SER A 67 -9.98 -1.82 -11.06
N ARG A 68 -9.06 -0.93 -11.43
CA ARG A 68 -9.37 0.39 -11.97
C ARG A 68 -8.94 0.50 -13.42
N SER A 69 -9.67 1.28 -14.20
CA SER A 69 -9.27 1.62 -15.57
C SER A 69 -8.06 2.55 -15.63
N GLN A 70 -7.79 3.25 -14.52
CA GLN A 70 -6.66 4.16 -14.37
C GLN A 70 -5.91 3.82 -13.07
N GLY A 71 -4.61 4.10 -13.05
CA GLY A 71 -3.77 3.91 -11.87
C GLY A 71 -3.89 5.05 -10.85
N ASP A 72 -5.11 5.46 -10.52
CA ASP A 72 -5.41 6.61 -9.66
C ASP A 72 -5.47 6.29 -8.16
N LEU A 73 -5.56 5.02 -7.77
CA LEU A 73 -5.56 4.57 -6.38
C LEU A 73 -4.33 3.72 -6.07
N GLN A 74 -3.15 4.28 -6.33
CA GLN A 74 -1.87 3.60 -6.12
C GLN A 74 -0.98 4.45 -5.21
N TYR A 75 -1.04 4.19 -3.91
CA TYR A 75 -0.26 4.89 -2.90
C TYR A 75 0.79 3.97 -2.31
N PHE A 76 2.05 4.34 -2.49
CA PHE A 76 3.18 3.60 -1.93
C PHE A 76 4.10 4.53 -1.16
N TYR A 77 4.44 4.13 0.07
CA TYR A 77 5.30 4.91 0.96
C TYR A 77 6.50 4.07 1.39
N VAL A 78 7.68 4.68 1.34
CA VAL A 78 8.91 4.08 1.86
C VAL A 78 9.40 4.95 3.01
N ASN A 79 9.46 4.39 4.22
CA ASN A 79 9.84 5.11 5.44
C ASN A 79 9.10 6.46 5.59
N GLY A 80 7.79 6.46 5.33
CA GLY A 80 6.93 7.65 5.44
C GLY A 80 6.96 8.61 4.25
N ARG A 81 7.71 8.30 3.20
CA ARG A 81 7.84 9.15 2.00
C ARG A 81 7.04 8.56 0.84
N SER A 82 6.20 9.36 0.20
CA SER A 82 5.47 8.97 -1.00
C SER A 82 6.42 8.71 -2.16
N ILE A 83 6.30 7.53 -2.76
CA ILE A 83 7.20 7.05 -3.81
C ILE A 83 6.39 6.60 -5.02
N ARG A 84 6.93 6.91 -6.21
CA ARG A 84 6.52 6.32 -7.49
C ARG A 84 7.74 5.70 -8.12
N ASP A 85 7.82 4.37 -8.08
CA ASP A 85 9.01 3.64 -8.51
C ASP A 85 8.63 2.50 -9.44
N LYS A 86 9.43 2.29 -10.48
CA LYS A 86 9.19 1.26 -11.48
C LYS A 86 9.33 -0.16 -10.91
N LEU A 87 10.28 -0.35 -10.00
CA LEU A 87 10.48 -1.66 -9.34
C LEU A 87 9.24 -2.05 -8.55
N VAL A 88 8.71 -1.12 -7.74
CA VAL A 88 7.50 -1.33 -6.96
C VAL A 88 6.30 -1.61 -7.87
N THR A 89 6.09 -0.79 -8.89
CA THR A 89 5.01 -0.96 -9.84
C THR A 89 5.08 -2.31 -10.55
N HIS A 90 6.28 -2.73 -10.96
CA HIS A 90 6.48 -4.01 -11.62
C HIS A 90 6.18 -5.19 -10.70
N ALA A 91 6.66 -5.15 -9.45
CA ALA A 91 6.41 -6.20 -8.47
C ALA A 91 4.91 -6.35 -8.17
N VAL A 92 4.20 -5.24 -7.99
CA VAL A 92 2.76 -5.24 -7.74
C VAL A 92 2.00 -5.80 -8.95
N ARG A 93 2.32 -5.36 -10.16
CA ARG A 93 1.68 -5.87 -11.38
C ARG A 93 1.89 -7.36 -11.57
N GLN A 94 3.09 -7.86 -11.29
CA GLN A 94 3.34 -9.30 -11.36
C GLN A 94 2.51 -10.08 -10.36
N ALA A 95 2.34 -9.57 -9.14
CA ALA A 95 1.52 -10.23 -8.12
C ALA A 95 0.05 -10.33 -8.53
N TYR A 96 -0.46 -9.36 -9.28
CA TYR A 96 -1.85 -9.32 -9.76
C TYR A 96 -2.08 -10.00 -11.12
N ARG A 97 -1.04 -10.46 -11.79
CA ARG A 97 -1.10 -10.91 -13.20
C ARG A 97 -2.19 -11.95 -13.48
N GLU A 98 -2.36 -12.92 -12.59
CA GLU A 98 -3.30 -14.03 -12.81
C GLU A 98 -4.75 -13.69 -12.49
N GLY A 99 -4.99 -12.67 -11.70
CA GLY A 99 -6.33 -12.35 -11.19
C GLY A 99 -6.96 -11.11 -11.80
N MET A 100 -6.28 -10.44 -12.72
CA MET A 100 -6.72 -9.14 -13.22
C MET A 100 -6.63 -9.06 -14.74
N ASP A 101 -7.65 -8.45 -15.37
CA ASP A 101 -7.71 -8.28 -16.82
C ASP A 101 -6.63 -7.31 -17.32
N GLN A 102 -6.20 -7.51 -18.58
CA GLN A 102 -5.28 -6.62 -19.26
C GLN A 102 -5.84 -5.19 -19.33
N GLY A 103 -4.98 -4.20 -19.12
CA GLY A 103 -5.36 -2.79 -19.14
C GLY A 103 -6.03 -2.30 -17.86
N ARG A 104 -6.23 -3.17 -16.89
CA ARG A 104 -6.72 -2.81 -15.55
C ARG A 104 -5.55 -2.54 -14.60
N HIS A 105 -5.81 -1.73 -13.58
CA HIS A 105 -4.80 -1.34 -12.61
C HIS A 105 -5.21 -1.76 -11.20
N PRO A 106 -4.29 -2.35 -10.42
CA PRO A 106 -4.56 -2.65 -9.02
C PRO A 106 -4.70 -1.36 -8.20
N ALA A 107 -5.50 -1.42 -7.13
CA ALA A 107 -5.62 -0.35 -6.15
C ALA A 107 -4.92 -0.78 -4.86
N PHE A 108 -4.13 0.10 -4.27
CA PHE A 108 -3.42 -0.21 -3.03
C PHE A 108 -3.00 1.03 -2.27
N VAL A 109 -2.86 0.87 -0.96
CA VAL A 109 -2.22 1.81 -0.04
C VAL A 109 -1.22 1.01 0.78
N LEU A 110 0.05 1.09 0.43
CA LEU A 110 1.11 0.24 0.99
C LEU A 110 2.23 1.06 1.61
N TYR A 111 2.78 0.54 2.69
CA TYR A 111 3.86 1.13 3.47
C TYR A 111 5.00 0.13 3.59
N LEU A 112 6.16 0.51 3.10
CA LEU A 112 7.40 -0.26 3.23
C LEU A 112 8.30 0.42 4.26
N GLU A 113 8.69 -0.33 5.26
CA GLU A 113 9.73 0.06 6.20
C GLU A 113 11.01 -0.73 5.90
N ALA A 114 12.11 -0.01 5.73
CA ALA A 114 13.41 -0.59 5.43
C ALA A 114 14.50 0.18 6.17
N ASN A 115 15.67 -0.43 6.31
CA ASN A 115 16.81 0.28 6.88
C ASN A 115 17.19 1.46 5.96
N PRO A 116 17.21 2.70 6.47
CA PRO A 116 17.56 3.87 5.65
C PRO A 116 18.93 3.77 4.97
N ALA A 117 19.87 3.02 5.55
CA ALA A 117 21.19 2.80 4.96
C ALA A 117 21.15 1.96 3.67
N GLU A 118 20.06 1.20 3.45
CA GLU A 118 19.85 0.36 2.26
C GLU A 118 19.08 1.08 1.15
N ILE A 119 18.74 2.34 1.35
CA ILE A 119 17.93 3.12 0.41
C ILE A 119 18.64 4.42 0.08
N ASP A 120 18.86 4.65 -1.21
CA ASP A 120 19.29 5.95 -1.73
C ASP A 120 18.06 6.73 -2.16
N VAL A 121 17.78 7.82 -1.45
CA VAL A 121 16.71 8.74 -1.80
C VAL A 121 17.22 9.66 -2.90
N ASN A 122 16.52 9.72 -4.02
CA ASN A 122 16.86 10.66 -5.07
C ASN A 122 16.58 12.10 -4.60
N VAL A 123 17.64 12.91 -4.57
CA VAL A 123 17.61 14.28 -4.03
C VAL A 123 16.90 15.28 -4.95
N HIS A 124 16.46 14.84 -6.14
CA HIS A 124 15.77 15.72 -7.08
C HIS A 124 14.35 16.02 -6.56
N PRO A 125 13.96 17.28 -6.34
CA PRO A 125 12.70 17.62 -5.65
C PRO A 125 11.44 17.20 -6.42
N THR A 126 11.54 16.89 -7.70
CA THR A 126 10.41 16.46 -8.53
C THR A 126 10.34 14.95 -8.74
N LYS A 127 11.32 14.18 -8.25
CA LYS A 127 11.36 12.74 -8.40
C LYS A 127 10.96 12.05 -7.10
N HIS A 128 9.93 11.22 -7.19
CA HIS A 128 9.45 10.36 -6.11
C HIS A 128 10.03 8.95 -6.24
N GLU A 129 11.27 8.84 -6.70
CA GLU A 129 11.96 7.57 -6.90
C GLU A 129 12.97 7.34 -5.78
N VAL A 130 13.15 6.08 -5.42
CA VAL A 130 14.19 5.61 -4.52
C VAL A 130 15.02 4.55 -5.23
N ARG A 131 16.28 4.42 -4.83
CA ARG A 131 17.13 3.32 -5.28
C ARG A 131 17.43 2.42 -4.09
N PHE A 132 17.04 1.16 -4.21
CA PHE A 132 17.36 0.16 -3.20
C PHE A 132 18.73 -0.45 -3.49
N ARG A 133 19.56 -0.63 -2.47
CA ARG A 133 20.86 -1.29 -2.62
C ARG A 133 20.71 -2.71 -3.10
N ASP A 134 19.79 -3.46 -2.52
CA ASP A 134 19.44 -4.80 -2.96
C ASP A 134 18.04 -4.79 -3.56
N SER A 135 17.96 -4.30 -4.79
CA SER A 135 16.69 -4.18 -5.52
C SER A 135 16.01 -5.52 -5.76
N ARG A 136 16.79 -6.59 -5.93
CA ARG A 136 16.25 -7.93 -6.15
C ARG A 136 15.54 -8.46 -4.89
N THR A 137 16.16 -8.32 -3.72
CA THR A 137 15.54 -8.73 -2.45
C THR A 137 14.25 -7.95 -2.20
N VAL A 138 14.24 -6.65 -2.45
CA VAL A 138 13.04 -5.82 -2.30
C VAL A 138 11.94 -6.25 -3.26
N HIS A 139 12.27 -6.44 -4.54
CA HIS A 139 11.32 -6.91 -5.54
C HIS A 139 10.72 -8.27 -5.15
N ASP A 140 11.55 -9.22 -4.78
CA ASP A 140 11.11 -10.56 -4.40
C ASP A 140 10.23 -10.54 -3.14
N PHE A 141 10.58 -9.72 -2.18
CA PHE A 141 9.78 -9.54 -0.96
C PHE A 141 8.40 -8.98 -1.28
N LEU A 142 8.33 -7.90 -2.06
CA LEU A 142 7.06 -7.29 -2.47
C LEU A 142 6.20 -8.26 -3.26
N PHE A 143 6.79 -8.91 -4.26
CA PHE A 143 6.08 -9.87 -5.10
C PHE A 143 5.51 -11.03 -4.29
N ARG A 144 6.34 -11.69 -3.48
CA ARG A 144 5.91 -12.84 -2.68
C ARG A 144 4.84 -12.48 -1.66
N SER A 145 5.02 -11.36 -0.98
CA SER A 145 4.07 -10.89 0.02
C SER A 145 2.70 -10.64 -0.59
N LEU A 146 2.65 -9.93 -1.70
CA LEU A 146 1.41 -9.57 -2.37
C LEU A 146 0.78 -10.78 -3.07
N HIS A 147 1.58 -11.58 -3.76
CA HIS A 147 1.11 -12.78 -4.44
C HIS A 147 0.47 -13.77 -3.46
N ARG A 148 1.11 -13.98 -2.31
CA ARG A 148 0.59 -14.84 -1.26
C ARG A 148 -0.72 -14.30 -0.67
N ALA A 149 -0.77 -13.01 -0.36
CA ALA A 149 -1.97 -12.38 0.17
C ALA A 149 -3.16 -12.49 -0.78
N ILE A 150 -2.93 -12.31 -2.08
CA ILE A 150 -3.96 -12.39 -3.12
C ILE A 150 -4.38 -13.84 -3.38
N ALA A 151 -3.42 -14.77 -3.40
CA ALA A 151 -3.68 -16.19 -3.66
C ALA A 151 -4.48 -16.87 -2.54
N ASP A 152 -4.33 -16.41 -1.29
CA ASP A 152 -5.06 -16.95 -0.14
C ASP A 152 -6.52 -16.48 -0.07
N ILE A 153 -6.95 -15.60 -0.97
CA ILE A 153 -8.35 -15.18 -1.08
C ILE A 153 -9.19 -16.32 -1.63
N ARG A 154 -10.17 -16.76 -0.85
CA ARG A 154 -11.15 -17.76 -1.29
C ARG A 154 -12.45 -17.09 -1.74
N PRO A 155 -13.15 -17.65 -2.73
CA PRO A 155 -14.50 -17.19 -3.05
C PRO A 155 -15.40 -17.26 -1.80
N GLY A 156 -15.91 -16.11 -1.36
CA GLY A 156 -16.75 -16.01 -0.17
C GLY A 156 -16.07 -15.42 1.06
N ASP A 157 -14.76 -15.20 1.01
CA ASP A 157 -14.08 -14.46 2.08
C ASP A 157 -14.54 -13.00 2.07
N THR A 158 -15.03 -12.53 3.21
CA THR A 158 -15.36 -11.11 3.35
C THR A 158 -14.08 -10.28 3.41
N PRO A 159 -14.07 -9.09 2.81
CA PRO A 159 -12.88 -8.23 2.77
C PRO A 159 -12.31 -7.83 4.12
N ALA A 160 -13.04 -8.08 5.20
CA ALA A 160 -12.61 -7.82 6.56
C ALA A 160 -11.72 -8.94 7.15
N ALA A 161 -11.42 -9.98 6.40
CA ALA A 161 -10.54 -11.04 6.86
C ALA A 161 -9.08 -10.51 6.86
N GLN A 162 -8.58 -10.27 8.04
CA GLN A 162 -7.18 -9.90 8.27
C GLN A 162 -6.29 -11.07 7.90
N VAL A 163 -5.46 -10.91 6.89
CA VAL A 163 -4.36 -11.84 6.66
C VAL A 163 -3.15 -11.32 7.45
N ALA A 164 -3.16 -11.57 8.74
CA ALA A 164 -1.96 -11.48 9.53
C ALA A 164 -1.14 -12.74 9.30
N ILE A 165 -0.27 -12.71 8.32
CA ILE A 165 0.71 -13.77 8.13
C ILE A 165 1.97 -13.34 8.88
N ALA A 166 2.09 -13.79 10.11
CA ALA A 166 3.36 -13.77 10.80
C ALA A 166 4.26 -14.80 10.12
N GLU A 167 5.09 -14.39 9.21
CA GLU A 167 6.13 -15.24 8.68
C GLU A 167 7.29 -15.24 9.68
N GLN A 168 7.41 -16.33 10.40
CA GLN A 168 8.63 -16.62 11.12
C GLN A 168 9.72 -16.98 10.11
N ALA A 169 10.76 -16.19 10.11
CA ALA A 169 11.95 -16.46 9.31
C ALA A 169 12.56 -17.83 9.61
#